data_f08e31c830c9252daed5e8bfefc7837f
#
_entry.id   f08e31c830c9252daed5e8bfefc7837f
#
_cell.length_a   1.000
_cell.length_b   1.000
_cell.length_c   1.000
_cell.angle_alpha   90.00
_cell.angle_beta   90.00
_cell.angle_gamma   90.00
#
_symmetry.space_group_name_H-M   'P 1'
#
loop_
_entity.id
_entity.type
_entity.pdbx_description
1 polymer ?
#
loop_
_entity_poly.entity_id
_entity_poly.type
_entity_poly.pdbx_seq_one_letter_code
_entity_poly.pdbx_strand_id
1 'polypeptide(L)'
;MLIATSIGRKLVRISVIMLACLAGGCSLMSGDSKIDEGIVIASKLTIRSTTAPASLPLAEVKRGDRLEILEQAQFKTPTRTNEWYKVRTKTKDATEGWVEARSVINKSLVDKSQELFEKSKSIPSQGIGRLKVQTRLRLDPGGDVVTYLSRGMMVEIAGKTRTTFKPEKQRDSDDTDDSDEPETRTVIWYQVRLPETEVLRAGWVGAQQVQLDVPDEILYLEGEGRRFTGWVVLDQTKDKKGVLKDNYVGFMKNLSTEGPIDFTRLWVLIYSPDQGRYVGGGIFDGLRGVLPVTLSTASGRKGFTIHELDENEQPVPAEYEVRRDGNRVFVNRLTPKLQVKKSASKSHGGKRRK
;
A
#
# COMPACT_ATOMS: atom_id res chain seq x y z
N MET A 1 -26.45 -84.86 -2.45
CA MET A 1 -25.19 -85.17 -3.15
C MET A 1 -24.69 -83.89 -3.82
N LEU A 2 -23.45 -83.50 -3.53
CA LEU A 2 -22.72 -82.40 -4.13
C LEU A 2 -23.15 -80.95 -3.83
N ILE A 3 -22.67 -80.44 -2.61
CA ILE A 3 -22.35 -79.04 -2.39
C ILE A 3 -21.01 -79.01 -1.65
N ALA A 4 -19.89 -79.01 -2.37
CA ALA A 4 -18.55 -78.74 -1.78
C ALA A 4 -17.56 -78.50 -2.92
N THR A 5 -17.47 -77.28 -3.45
CA THR A 5 -16.28 -76.83 -4.24
C THR A 5 -16.20 -75.32 -4.49
N SER A 6 -16.84 -74.48 -3.68
CA SER A 6 -16.80 -73.02 -3.95
C SER A 6 -16.01 -72.19 -2.90
N ILE A 7 -15.54 -72.75 -1.80
CA ILE A 7 -14.90 -72.00 -0.71
C ILE A 7 -13.38 -71.93 -0.87
N GLY A 8 -12.75 -72.89 -1.57
CA GLY A 8 -11.30 -72.94 -1.73
C GLY A 8 -10.69 -71.88 -2.66
N ARG A 9 -11.45 -71.39 -3.65
CA ARG A 9 -10.95 -70.41 -4.66
C ARG A 9 -10.97 -68.95 -4.22
N LYS A 10 -11.76 -68.61 -3.22
CA LYS A 10 -11.82 -67.22 -2.68
C LYS A 10 -10.73 -66.92 -1.65
N LEU A 11 -10.30 -67.92 -0.88
CA LEU A 11 -9.23 -67.75 0.12
C LEU A 11 -7.84 -67.60 -0.50
N VAL A 12 -7.56 -68.25 -1.62
CA VAL A 12 -6.28 -68.11 -2.32
C VAL A 12 -6.14 -66.74 -3.02
N ARG A 13 -7.25 -66.16 -3.46
CA ARG A 13 -7.20 -64.83 -4.07
C ARG A 13 -7.00 -63.69 -3.04
N ILE A 14 -7.45 -63.86 -1.84
CA ILE A 14 -7.28 -62.86 -0.75
C ILE A 14 -5.84 -62.89 -0.22
N SER A 15 -5.21 -64.08 -0.12
CA SER A 15 -3.79 -64.17 0.27
C SER A 15 -2.82 -63.59 -0.73
N VAL A 16 -3.09 -63.68 -2.05
CA VAL A 16 -2.22 -63.09 -3.07
C VAL A 16 -2.32 -61.57 -3.12
N ILE A 17 -3.51 -61.00 -2.81
CA ILE A 17 -3.70 -59.55 -2.75
C ILE A 17 -3.03 -58.95 -1.51
N MET A 18 -3.02 -59.66 -0.38
CA MET A 18 -2.37 -59.20 0.86
C MET A 18 -0.84 -59.27 0.78
N LEU A 19 -0.25 -60.16 -0.01
CA LEU A 19 1.18 -60.25 -0.22
C LEU A 19 1.70 -59.22 -1.25
N ALA A 20 0.86 -58.77 -2.18
CA ALA A 20 1.21 -57.69 -3.13
C ALA A 20 1.28 -56.30 -2.49
N CYS A 21 0.59 -56.06 -1.36
CA CYS A 21 0.66 -54.80 -0.61
C CYS A 21 1.91 -54.65 0.27
N LEU A 22 2.68 -55.71 0.49
CA LEU A 22 3.93 -55.69 1.28
C LEU A 22 5.18 -55.47 0.42
N ALA A 23 5.08 -55.50 -0.90
CA ALA A 23 6.16 -55.22 -1.83
C ALA A 23 6.14 -53.80 -2.42
N GLY A 24 5.12 -52.99 -2.06
CA GLY A 24 5.12 -51.54 -2.27
C GLY A 24 6.07 -50.90 -1.23
N GLY A 25 7.37 -51.07 -1.45
CA GLY A 25 8.39 -50.39 -0.67
C GLY A 25 8.11 -48.91 -0.66
N CYS A 26 7.83 -48.34 0.50
CA CYS A 26 7.95 -46.92 0.76
C CYS A 26 9.33 -46.48 0.33
N SER A 27 9.50 -46.04 -0.89
CA SER A 27 10.53 -45.05 -1.20
C SER A 27 10.14 -43.81 -0.41
N LEU A 28 10.54 -43.80 0.86
CA LEU A 28 10.78 -42.59 1.61
C LEU A 28 11.88 -41.84 0.82
N MET A 29 11.50 -41.20 -0.29
CA MET A 29 12.19 -40.04 -0.77
C MET A 29 11.89 -38.94 0.26
N SER A 30 12.68 -38.91 1.32
CA SER A 30 12.92 -37.74 2.16
C SER A 30 13.70 -36.70 1.35
N GLY A 31 13.14 -36.26 0.24
CA GLY A 31 13.46 -34.98 -0.32
C GLY A 31 12.66 -33.97 0.46
N ASP A 32 13.32 -33.08 1.18
CA ASP A 32 12.64 -31.93 1.80
C ASP A 32 11.79 -31.26 0.73
N SER A 33 10.47 -31.52 0.75
CA SER A 33 9.55 -30.95 -0.22
C SER A 33 9.51 -29.45 -0.01
N LYS A 34 9.74 -28.70 -1.08
CA LYS A 34 9.59 -27.25 -1.08
C LYS A 34 8.20 -26.87 -0.53
N ILE A 35 8.17 -26.08 0.56
CA ILE A 35 6.94 -25.54 1.14
C ILE A 35 6.53 -24.29 0.38
N ASP A 36 7.50 -23.38 0.07
CA ASP A 36 7.25 -22.10 -0.56
C ASP A 36 8.52 -21.60 -1.29
N GLU A 37 8.40 -20.47 -1.96
CA GLU A 37 9.50 -19.72 -2.56
C GLU A 37 9.65 -18.40 -1.84
N GLY A 38 10.87 -18.08 -1.41
CA GLY A 38 11.22 -16.83 -0.75
C GLY A 38 12.11 -15.95 -1.61
N ILE A 39 12.00 -14.65 -1.44
CA ILE A 39 12.85 -13.64 -2.07
C ILE A 39 13.56 -12.86 -0.98
N VAL A 40 14.88 -12.73 -1.08
CA VAL A 40 15.73 -12.03 -0.11
C VAL A 40 15.48 -10.53 -0.20
N ILE A 41 15.16 -9.88 0.94
CA ILE A 41 14.97 -8.45 1.04
C ILE A 41 16.14 -7.71 1.71
N ALA A 42 16.96 -8.43 2.46
CA ALA A 42 18.18 -7.87 3.03
C ALA A 42 19.23 -7.59 1.93
N SER A 43 20.01 -6.54 2.07
CA SER A 43 21.10 -6.23 1.12
C SER A 43 22.11 -7.38 1.01
N LYS A 44 22.38 -8.06 2.14
CA LYS A 44 23.25 -9.22 2.28
C LYS A 44 22.66 -10.14 3.34
N LEU A 45 22.58 -11.43 3.06
CA LEU A 45 22.04 -12.44 3.96
C LEU A 45 22.94 -13.66 3.95
N THR A 46 23.36 -14.11 5.14
CA THR A 46 24.17 -15.31 5.31
C THR A 46 23.28 -16.52 5.60
N ILE A 47 23.40 -17.56 4.80
CA ILE A 47 22.81 -18.86 5.07
C ILE A 47 23.70 -19.57 6.06
N ARG A 48 23.14 -20.09 7.14
CA ARG A 48 23.86 -20.68 8.29
C ARG A 48 23.56 -22.16 8.43
N SER A 49 24.51 -22.92 8.98
CA SER A 49 24.33 -24.36 9.21
C SER A 49 23.23 -24.68 10.23
N THR A 50 23.00 -23.80 11.22
CA THR A 50 21.99 -23.93 12.25
C THR A 50 21.42 -22.57 12.62
N THR A 51 20.39 -22.53 13.46
CA THR A 51 19.79 -21.32 14.01
C THR A 51 20.54 -20.73 15.21
N ALA A 52 21.61 -21.40 15.68
CA ALA A 52 22.41 -20.95 16.81
C ALA A 52 23.27 -19.72 16.46
N PRO A 53 23.55 -18.80 17.40
CA PRO A 53 24.36 -17.61 17.14
C PRO A 53 25.76 -17.91 16.63
N ALA A 54 26.40 -19.03 17.09
CA ALA A 54 27.73 -19.46 16.70
C ALA A 54 27.76 -20.44 15.51
N SER A 55 26.67 -20.46 14.69
CA SER A 55 26.60 -21.35 13.53
C SER A 55 27.53 -20.95 12.41
N LEU A 56 28.02 -21.96 11.66
CA LEU A 56 28.93 -21.74 10.52
C LEU A 56 28.18 -21.06 9.34
N PRO A 57 28.83 -20.09 8.69
CA PRO A 57 28.32 -19.54 7.43
C PRO A 57 28.52 -20.57 6.31
N LEU A 58 27.46 -20.86 5.55
CA LEU A 58 27.49 -21.81 4.44
C LEU A 58 27.54 -21.10 3.08
N ALA A 59 26.74 -20.04 2.92
CA ALA A 59 26.71 -19.26 1.70
C ALA A 59 26.22 -17.82 2.01
N GLU A 60 26.47 -16.93 1.07
CA GLU A 60 25.91 -15.55 1.07
C GLU A 60 24.99 -15.36 -0.10
N VAL A 61 23.84 -14.73 0.16
CA VAL A 61 22.85 -14.32 -0.84
C VAL A 61 22.51 -12.84 -0.64
N LYS A 62 22.03 -12.20 -1.69
CA LYS A 62 21.77 -10.76 -1.70
C LYS A 62 20.31 -10.46 -2.06
N ARG A 63 19.92 -9.21 -1.89
CA ARG A 63 18.57 -8.71 -2.24
C ARG A 63 18.17 -9.12 -3.65
N GLY A 64 16.96 -9.69 -3.76
CA GLY A 64 16.39 -10.17 -5.01
C GLY A 64 16.69 -11.64 -5.32
N ASP A 65 17.64 -12.29 -4.62
CA ASP A 65 17.91 -13.71 -4.80
C ASP A 65 16.69 -14.53 -4.36
N ARG A 66 16.42 -15.61 -5.11
CA ARG A 66 15.31 -16.52 -4.86
C ARG A 66 15.81 -17.77 -4.13
N LEU A 67 15.07 -18.13 -3.09
CA LEU A 67 15.33 -19.28 -2.24
C LEU A 67 14.13 -20.21 -2.24
N GLU A 68 14.35 -21.51 -2.16
CA GLU A 68 13.29 -22.46 -1.81
C GLU A 68 13.20 -22.52 -0.29
N ILE A 69 11.99 -22.39 0.25
CA ILE A 69 11.72 -22.57 1.68
C ILE A 69 11.33 -24.02 1.88
N LEU A 70 12.10 -24.72 2.70
CA LEU A 70 11.94 -26.15 2.97
C LEU A 70 11.24 -26.38 4.32
N GLU A 71 11.52 -25.51 5.32
CA GLU A 71 10.99 -25.64 6.68
C GLU A 71 10.84 -24.26 7.32
N GLN A 72 9.89 -24.12 8.20
CA GLN A 72 9.71 -22.94 9.06
C GLN A 72 9.82 -23.37 10.52
N ALA A 73 10.66 -22.69 11.30
CA ALA A 73 10.86 -22.94 12.72
C ALA A 73 10.71 -21.66 13.53
N GLN A 74 10.08 -21.76 14.70
CA GLN A 74 9.93 -20.67 15.65
C GLN A 74 10.64 -21.00 16.96
N PHE A 75 11.51 -20.09 17.38
CA PHE A 75 12.21 -20.20 18.66
C PHE A 75 11.73 -19.08 19.59
N LYS A 76 11.08 -19.47 20.67
CA LYS A 76 10.62 -18.54 21.71
C LYS A 76 11.73 -18.33 22.72
N THR A 77 12.17 -17.10 22.90
CA THR A 77 12.96 -16.65 24.05
C THR A 77 12.05 -15.89 25.01
N PRO A 78 12.42 -15.65 26.28
CA PRO A 78 11.57 -14.91 27.23
C PRO A 78 11.11 -13.53 26.74
N THR A 79 11.88 -12.90 25.85
CA THR A 79 11.66 -11.53 25.38
C THR A 79 11.26 -11.44 23.90
N ARG A 80 11.40 -12.55 23.13
CA ARG A 80 11.24 -12.48 21.67
C ARG A 80 10.91 -13.84 21.06
N THR A 81 10.05 -13.86 20.05
CA THR A 81 9.90 -15.02 19.14
C THR A 81 10.73 -14.74 17.89
N ASN A 82 11.69 -15.60 17.60
CA ASN A 82 12.50 -15.54 16.39
C ASN A 82 12.00 -16.62 15.42
N GLU A 83 11.70 -16.21 14.20
CA GLU A 83 11.30 -17.12 13.12
C GLU A 83 12.48 -17.34 12.18
N TRP A 84 12.67 -18.58 11.75
CA TRP A 84 13.72 -19.01 10.86
C TRP A 84 13.14 -19.86 9.75
N TYR A 85 13.71 -19.70 8.55
CA TYR A 85 13.44 -20.56 7.41
C TYR A 85 14.66 -21.42 7.13
N LYS A 86 14.46 -22.75 6.97
CA LYS A 86 15.42 -23.61 6.29
C LYS A 86 15.22 -23.40 4.81
N VAL A 87 16.28 -23.00 4.13
CA VAL A 87 16.22 -22.61 2.72
C VAL A 87 17.23 -23.39 1.89
N ARG A 88 16.95 -23.48 0.59
CA ARG A 88 17.87 -24.00 -0.43
C ARG A 88 18.09 -22.93 -1.48
N THR A 89 19.37 -22.68 -1.86
CA THR A 89 19.69 -21.79 -2.96
C THR A 89 19.32 -22.44 -4.30
N LYS A 90 18.95 -21.62 -5.30
CA LYS A 90 18.70 -22.07 -6.69
C LYS A 90 19.99 -22.07 -7.53
N THR A 91 21.16 -22.11 -6.91
CA THR A 91 22.46 -22.22 -7.57
C THR A 91 22.81 -23.67 -7.86
N LYS A 92 23.85 -23.91 -8.67
CA LYS A 92 24.30 -25.26 -9.01
C LYS A 92 24.68 -26.09 -7.77
N ASP A 93 25.20 -25.42 -6.73
CA ASP A 93 25.65 -26.06 -5.48
C ASP A 93 24.51 -26.34 -4.50
N ALA A 94 23.30 -25.87 -4.78
CA ALA A 94 22.07 -26.11 -4.02
C ALA A 94 22.29 -26.09 -2.49
N THR A 95 22.98 -25.05 -1.98
CA THR A 95 23.33 -24.95 -0.55
C THR A 95 22.08 -24.86 0.31
N GLU A 96 21.96 -25.73 1.31
CA GLU A 96 20.89 -25.72 2.30
C GLU A 96 21.36 -25.15 3.63
N GLY A 97 20.46 -24.42 4.31
CA GLY A 97 20.75 -23.91 5.65
C GLY A 97 19.65 -22.98 6.16
N TRP A 98 19.94 -22.28 7.23
CA TRP A 98 18.97 -21.46 7.96
C TRP A 98 19.20 -19.98 7.75
N VAL A 99 18.11 -19.24 7.59
CA VAL A 99 18.09 -17.78 7.52
C VAL A 99 16.99 -17.21 8.42
N GLU A 100 17.16 -15.99 8.92
CA GLU A 100 16.11 -15.31 9.66
C GLU A 100 14.93 -14.99 8.73
N ALA A 101 13.72 -15.39 9.11
CA ALA A 101 12.50 -15.20 8.31
C ALA A 101 12.26 -13.74 7.93
N ARG A 102 12.59 -12.79 8.82
CA ARG A 102 12.45 -11.34 8.56
C ARG A 102 13.29 -10.81 7.38
N SER A 103 14.26 -11.59 6.91
CA SER A 103 15.15 -11.23 5.79
C SER A 103 14.67 -11.78 4.44
N VAL A 104 13.57 -12.54 4.45
CA VAL A 104 13.02 -13.22 3.28
C VAL A 104 11.51 -12.99 3.23
N ILE A 105 11.00 -12.64 2.08
CA ILE A 105 9.54 -12.49 1.84
C ILE A 105 9.06 -13.60 0.93
N ASN A 106 7.93 -14.19 1.25
CA ASN A 106 7.29 -15.21 0.42
C ASN A 106 6.92 -14.63 -0.95
N LYS A 107 7.14 -15.43 -1.99
CA LYS A 107 6.88 -15.02 -3.38
C LYS A 107 5.44 -14.54 -3.57
N SER A 108 4.47 -15.18 -2.94
CA SER A 108 3.05 -14.79 -2.99
C SER A 108 2.80 -13.34 -2.54
N LEU A 109 3.52 -12.86 -1.53
CA LEU A 109 3.43 -11.47 -1.05
C LEU A 109 4.09 -10.50 -2.04
N VAL A 110 5.19 -10.92 -2.68
CA VAL A 110 5.83 -10.12 -3.74
C VAL A 110 4.90 -10.00 -4.95
N ASP A 111 4.29 -11.11 -5.38
CA ASP A 111 3.34 -11.12 -6.49
C ASP A 111 2.13 -10.21 -6.19
N LYS A 112 1.59 -10.26 -4.97
CA LYS A 112 0.49 -9.36 -4.53
C LYS A 112 0.92 -7.89 -4.52
N SER A 113 2.15 -7.59 -4.08
CA SER A 113 2.70 -6.23 -4.14
C SER A 113 2.85 -5.73 -5.58
N GLN A 114 3.30 -6.61 -6.49
CA GLN A 114 3.39 -6.30 -7.91
C GLN A 114 2.00 -6.06 -8.52
N GLU A 115 1.00 -6.84 -8.16
CA GLU A 115 -0.38 -6.63 -8.61
C GLU A 115 -0.94 -5.27 -8.17
N LEU A 116 -0.68 -4.87 -6.90
CA LEU A 116 -1.03 -3.54 -6.40
C LEU A 116 -0.34 -2.42 -7.19
N PHE A 117 0.92 -2.62 -7.55
CA PHE A 117 1.66 -1.68 -8.38
C PHE A 117 1.03 -1.55 -9.77
N GLU A 118 0.76 -2.66 -10.46
CA GLU A 118 0.17 -2.65 -11.81
C GLU A 118 -1.23 -1.99 -11.81
N LYS A 119 -2.06 -2.27 -10.81
CA LYS A 119 -3.38 -1.62 -10.64
C LYS A 119 -3.27 -0.11 -10.45
N SER A 120 -2.23 0.36 -9.80
CA SER A 120 -2.02 1.79 -9.53
C SER A 120 -1.19 2.51 -10.60
N LYS A 121 -0.58 1.79 -11.54
CA LYS A 121 0.38 2.33 -12.53
C LYS A 121 -0.21 3.42 -13.43
N SER A 122 -1.50 3.29 -13.78
CA SER A 122 -2.21 4.28 -14.60
C SER A 122 -2.63 5.52 -13.81
N ILE A 123 -2.59 5.47 -12.48
CA ILE A 123 -2.89 6.61 -11.62
C ILE A 123 -1.63 7.48 -11.55
N PRO A 124 -1.70 8.78 -11.87
CA PRO A 124 -0.55 9.67 -11.70
C PRO A 124 -0.13 9.73 -10.23
N SER A 125 1.14 10.04 -9.97
CA SER A 125 1.59 10.32 -8.61
C SER A 125 0.75 11.43 -8.01
N GLN A 126 0.21 11.19 -6.80
CA GLN A 126 -0.54 12.17 -6.03
C GLN A 126 0.37 13.02 -5.14
N GLY A 127 1.67 12.88 -5.31
CA GLY A 127 2.73 13.52 -4.55
C GLY A 127 3.79 12.52 -4.11
N ILE A 128 4.92 13.07 -3.69
CA ILE A 128 6.03 12.32 -3.12
C ILE A 128 5.97 12.47 -1.60
N GLY A 129 6.19 11.38 -0.88
CA GLY A 129 6.25 11.37 0.58
C GLY A 129 7.59 10.85 1.09
N ARG A 130 8.05 11.42 2.19
CA ARG A 130 9.23 10.96 2.94
C ARG A 130 8.78 10.27 4.22
N LEU A 131 9.23 9.07 4.50
CA LEU A 131 8.90 8.36 5.73
C LEU A 131 9.60 9.01 6.94
N LYS A 132 8.81 9.46 7.93
CA LYS A 132 9.31 10.14 9.14
C LYS A 132 10.02 9.21 10.12
N VAL A 133 9.60 7.96 10.13
CA VAL A 133 10.07 6.90 11.03
C VAL A 133 10.18 5.58 10.26
N GLN A 134 10.76 4.56 10.87
CA GLN A 134 10.65 3.20 10.37
C GLN A 134 9.16 2.82 10.28
N THR A 135 8.69 2.45 9.10
CA THR A 135 7.27 2.38 8.78
C THR A 135 6.86 0.97 8.37
N ARG A 136 5.75 0.50 8.91
CA ARG A 136 5.18 -0.81 8.58
C ARG A 136 4.52 -0.77 7.21
N LEU A 137 4.98 -1.64 6.30
CA LEU A 137 4.34 -1.86 5.01
C LEU A 137 3.35 -3.01 5.12
N ARG A 138 2.17 -2.82 4.55
CA ARG A 138 1.08 -3.79 4.47
C ARG A 138 0.61 -3.93 3.03
N LEU A 139 -0.02 -5.06 2.68
CA LEU A 139 -0.62 -5.22 1.34
C LEU A 139 -2.11 -4.90 1.31
N ASP A 140 -2.72 -4.78 2.48
CA ASP A 140 -4.09 -4.31 2.66
C ASP A 140 -4.14 -3.25 3.76
N PRO A 141 -5.03 -2.24 3.67
CA PRO A 141 -5.21 -1.25 4.73
C PRO A 141 -5.65 -1.92 6.04
N GLY A 142 -4.83 -1.82 7.09
CA GLY A 142 -5.10 -2.48 8.36
C GLY A 142 -4.76 -3.97 8.41
N GLY A 143 -4.33 -4.60 7.32
CA GLY A 143 -3.90 -6.01 7.27
C GLY A 143 -2.56 -6.24 7.98
N ASP A 144 -2.00 -7.44 7.84
CA ASP A 144 -0.74 -7.83 8.47
C ASP A 144 0.46 -7.06 7.96
N VAL A 145 1.46 -6.90 8.83
CA VAL A 145 2.73 -6.27 8.47
C VAL A 145 3.56 -7.25 7.64
N VAL A 146 3.92 -6.84 6.42
CA VAL A 146 4.75 -7.64 5.52
C VAL A 146 6.22 -7.37 5.73
N THR A 147 6.57 -6.09 5.89
CA THR A 147 7.95 -5.66 6.14
C THR A 147 7.98 -4.26 6.75
N TYR A 148 9.19 -3.79 7.04
CA TYR A 148 9.44 -2.44 7.54
C TYR A 148 10.26 -1.66 6.52
N LEU A 149 9.77 -0.48 6.17
CA LEU A 149 10.48 0.48 5.33
C LEU A 149 11.35 1.39 6.20
N SER A 150 12.51 1.78 5.67
CA SER A 150 13.45 2.62 6.40
C SER A 150 12.95 4.06 6.55
N ARG A 151 13.31 4.70 7.68
CA ARG A 151 13.14 6.15 7.85
C ARG A 151 13.86 6.89 6.72
N GLY A 152 13.25 7.96 6.23
CA GLY A 152 13.80 8.79 5.16
C GLY A 152 13.57 8.24 3.76
N MET A 153 13.05 7.02 3.59
CA MET A 153 12.71 6.48 2.27
C MET A 153 11.67 7.38 1.60
N MET A 154 11.91 7.68 0.32
CA MET A 154 10.97 8.39 -0.53
C MET A 154 10.01 7.38 -1.13
N VAL A 155 8.73 7.70 -1.11
CA VAL A 155 7.65 6.86 -1.66
C VAL A 155 6.74 7.74 -2.51
N GLU A 156 6.19 7.15 -3.56
CA GLU A 156 5.26 7.82 -4.44
C GLU A 156 3.82 7.47 -4.00
N ILE A 157 2.99 8.48 -3.74
CA ILE A 157 1.61 8.29 -3.29
C ILE A 157 0.73 8.06 -4.52
N ALA A 158 0.05 6.92 -4.57
CA ALA A 158 -0.87 6.55 -5.64
C ALA A 158 -2.35 6.69 -5.24
N GLY A 159 -2.64 6.63 -3.93
CA GLY A 159 -4.01 6.69 -3.45
C GLY A 159 -4.10 6.86 -1.94
N LYS A 160 -5.33 6.99 -1.46
CA LYS A 160 -5.63 7.18 -0.04
C LYS A 160 -6.92 6.44 0.31
N THR A 161 -6.95 5.85 1.49
CA THR A 161 -8.17 5.23 2.02
C THR A 161 -8.26 5.39 3.53
N ARG A 162 -9.41 5.04 4.09
CA ARG A 162 -9.69 5.07 5.53
C ARG A 162 -10.22 3.73 5.99
N THR A 163 -9.76 3.30 7.15
CA THR A 163 -10.33 2.15 7.85
C THR A 163 -10.75 2.56 9.24
N THR A 164 -11.88 2.03 9.68
CA THR A 164 -12.44 2.32 10.99
C THR A 164 -12.32 1.07 11.86
N PHE A 165 -11.69 1.20 13.01
CA PHE A 165 -11.52 0.11 13.98
C PHE A 165 -12.34 0.42 15.22
N LYS A 166 -13.11 -0.56 15.66
CA LYS A 166 -13.66 -0.57 17.02
C LYS A 166 -12.63 -1.31 17.89
N PRO A 167 -12.00 -0.68 18.89
CA PRO A 167 -11.13 -1.41 19.80
C PRO A 167 -11.96 -2.46 20.52
N GLU A 168 -11.45 -3.71 20.58
CA GLU A 168 -12.03 -4.73 21.47
C GLU A 168 -11.91 -4.22 22.90
N LYS A 169 -13.03 -4.25 23.67
CA LYS A 169 -12.99 -4.01 25.12
C LYS A 169 -12.02 -5.03 25.73
N GLN A 170 -10.89 -4.57 26.24
CA GLN A 170 -10.09 -5.38 27.16
C GLN A 170 -10.99 -5.75 28.35
N ARG A 171 -11.34 -7.01 28.45
CA ARG A 171 -12.05 -7.57 29.61
C ARG A 171 -11.05 -7.71 30.76
N ASP A 172 -10.68 -6.62 31.37
CA ASP A 172 -9.98 -6.64 32.66
C ASP A 172 -10.52 -5.53 33.54
N SER A 173 -11.07 -5.97 34.66
CA SER A 173 -11.54 -5.25 35.84
C SER A 173 -13.06 -5.03 35.95
N ASP A 174 -13.53 -5.58 37.03
CA ASP A 174 -14.79 -5.42 37.74
C ASP A 174 -15.01 -3.96 38.19
N ASP A 175 -15.33 -3.06 37.25
CA ASP A 175 -15.85 -1.75 37.60
C ASP A 175 -16.98 -1.37 36.64
N THR A 176 -18.16 -1.39 37.23
CA THR A 176 -19.42 -0.94 36.68
C THR A 176 -19.45 0.56 36.54
N ASP A 177 -19.07 1.06 35.36
CA ASP A 177 -19.57 2.35 34.85
C ASP A 177 -19.90 2.24 33.37
N ASP A 178 -21.16 2.24 33.07
CA ASP A 178 -21.81 1.73 31.85
C ASP A 178 -22.04 2.83 30.79
N SER A 179 -21.10 3.74 30.58
CA SER A 179 -21.34 4.90 29.70
C SER A 179 -20.35 5.18 28.57
N ASP A 180 -19.26 4.44 28.43
CA ASP A 180 -18.33 4.71 27.33
C ASP A 180 -18.40 3.64 26.22
N GLU A 181 -19.20 3.91 25.18
CA GLU A 181 -19.04 3.18 23.91
C GLU A 181 -17.59 3.35 23.44
N PRO A 182 -16.90 2.25 23.05
CA PRO A 182 -15.52 2.33 22.62
C PRO A 182 -15.38 3.28 21.42
N GLU A 183 -14.63 4.37 21.62
CA GLU A 183 -14.38 5.37 20.57
C GLU A 183 -13.85 4.71 19.30
N THR A 184 -14.62 4.83 18.26
CA THR A 184 -14.26 4.33 16.94
C THR A 184 -13.05 5.11 16.40
N ARG A 185 -11.92 4.45 16.18
CA ARG A 185 -10.71 5.09 15.64
C ARG A 185 -10.64 4.93 14.14
N THR A 186 -10.55 6.06 13.43
CA THR A 186 -10.30 6.09 11.98
C THR A 186 -8.80 6.21 11.71
N VAL A 187 -8.26 5.27 10.94
CA VAL A 187 -6.87 5.29 10.46
C VAL A 187 -6.87 5.60 8.98
N ILE A 188 -6.02 6.55 8.59
CA ILE A 188 -5.83 6.96 7.20
C ILE A 188 -4.60 6.24 6.65
N TRP A 189 -4.73 5.68 5.46
CA TRP A 189 -3.69 4.93 4.76
C TRP A 189 -3.38 5.59 3.42
N TYR A 190 -2.08 5.63 3.09
CA TYR A 190 -1.63 5.91 1.73
C TYR A 190 -1.26 4.62 1.02
N GLN A 191 -1.79 4.45 -0.20
CA GLN A 191 -1.23 3.50 -1.14
C GLN A 191 0.03 4.10 -1.72
N VAL A 192 1.15 3.39 -1.58
CA VAL A 192 2.45 3.88 -2.01
C VAL A 192 3.08 2.95 -3.03
N ARG A 193 3.79 3.54 -3.99
CA ARG A 193 4.72 2.85 -4.88
C ARG A 193 6.12 3.04 -4.33
N LEU A 194 6.89 1.96 -4.31
CA LEU A 194 8.23 1.93 -3.75
C LEU A 194 9.28 2.10 -4.86
N PRO A 195 10.49 2.57 -4.52
CA PRO A 195 11.60 2.65 -5.47
C PRO A 195 11.88 1.31 -6.16
N GLU A 196 12.42 1.35 -7.37
CA GLU A 196 12.76 0.14 -8.15
C GLU A 196 13.81 -0.75 -7.50
N THR A 197 14.59 -0.19 -6.59
CA THR A 197 15.59 -0.92 -5.80
C THR A 197 14.98 -1.83 -4.74
N GLU A 198 13.67 -1.68 -4.45
CA GLU A 198 12.97 -2.51 -3.49
C GLU A 198 12.35 -3.75 -4.15
N VAL A 199 12.33 -4.86 -3.41
CA VAL A 199 11.72 -6.13 -3.85
C VAL A 199 10.20 -6.00 -3.97
N LEU A 200 9.58 -5.33 -3.00
CA LEU A 200 8.17 -4.99 -3.05
C LEU A 200 7.96 -3.71 -3.86
N ARG A 201 6.95 -3.67 -4.70
CA ARG A 201 6.71 -2.56 -5.63
C ARG A 201 5.65 -1.57 -5.14
N ALA A 202 4.69 -2.03 -4.35
CA ALA A 202 3.62 -1.22 -3.78
C ALA A 202 3.07 -1.82 -2.48
N GLY A 203 2.38 -0.99 -1.72
CA GLY A 203 1.68 -1.40 -0.51
C GLY A 203 0.98 -0.22 0.17
N TRP A 204 0.61 -0.41 1.43
CA TRP A 204 -0.09 0.56 2.25
C TRP A 204 0.71 0.93 3.49
N VAL A 205 0.78 2.23 3.78
CA VAL A 205 1.43 2.80 4.97
C VAL A 205 0.49 3.76 5.69
N GLY A 206 0.63 3.88 7.00
CA GLY A 206 -0.15 4.86 7.76
C GLY A 206 0.18 6.29 7.32
N ALA A 207 -0.81 7.09 6.93
CA ALA A 207 -0.60 8.44 6.40
C ALA A 207 0.12 9.36 7.39
N GLN A 208 -0.08 9.18 8.69
CA GLN A 208 0.61 9.93 9.75
C GLN A 208 2.13 9.71 9.79
N GLN A 209 2.62 8.62 9.19
CA GLN A 209 4.05 8.29 9.13
C GLN A 209 4.75 8.90 7.91
N VAL A 210 3.98 9.52 7.01
CA VAL A 210 4.46 10.13 5.77
C VAL A 210 4.44 11.64 5.90
N GLN A 211 5.53 12.29 5.55
CA GLN A 211 5.61 13.73 5.32
C GLN A 211 5.63 13.98 3.83
N LEU A 212 4.72 14.81 3.33
CA LEU A 212 4.76 15.22 1.92
C LEU A 212 6.02 16.04 1.66
N ASP A 213 6.68 15.73 0.56
CA ASP A 213 7.89 16.41 0.07
C ASP A 213 7.46 17.37 -1.06
N VAL A 214 6.73 18.43 -0.67
CA VAL A 214 6.16 19.41 -1.61
C VAL A 214 7.28 20.07 -2.40
N PRO A 215 7.18 20.19 -3.74
CA PRO A 215 8.19 20.87 -4.54
C PRO A 215 8.39 22.32 -4.07
N ASP A 216 9.66 22.74 -3.93
CA ASP A 216 10.03 24.09 -3.45
C ASP A 216 9.38 25.19 -4.26
N GLU A 217 9.18 24.95 -5.58
CA GLU A 217 8.59 25.87 -6.52
C GLU A 217 7.12 26.22 -6.24
N ILE A 218 6.43 25.40 -5.45
CA ILE A 218 5.02 25.61 -5.10
C ILE A 218 4.80 25.69 -3.58
N LEU A 219 5.81 25.34 -2.77
CA LEU A 219 5.70 25.30 -1.30
C LEU A 219 5.32 26.67 -0.71
N TYR A 220 5.76 27.78 -1.32
CA TYR A 220 5.45 29.15 -0.87
C TYR A 220 3.96 29.49 -0.91
N LEU A 221 3.14 28.67 -1.59
CA LEU A 221 1.70 28.83 -1.64
C LEU A 221 0.99 28.31 -0.39
N GLU A 222 1.69 27.57 0.48
CA GLU A 222 1.17 27.23 1.79
C GLU A 222 1.06 28.48 2.66
N GLY A 223 -0.02 28.61 3.37
CA GLY A 223 -0.26 29.75 4.26
C GLY A 223 -1.71 29.83 4.70
N GLU A 224 -2.03 30.79 5.58
CA GLU A 224 -3.38 31.02 6.09
C GLU A 224 -4.08 29.74 6.61
N GLY A 225 -3.33 28.84 7.25
CA GLY A 225 -3.84 27.59 7.78
C GLY A 225 -4.10 26.50 6.72
N ARG A 226 -3.67 26.71 5.47
CA ARG A 226 -3.78 25.72 4.39
C ARG A 226 -2.47 25.02 4.16
N ARG A 227 -2.54 23.72 3.81
CA ARG A 227 -1.40 22.88 3.46
C ARG A 227 -1.73 22.04 2.22
N PHE A 228 -0.69 21.72 1.46
CA PHE A 228 -0.81 20.73 0.40
C PHE A 228 -1.14 19.37 1.00
N THR A 229 -2.08 18.68 0.38
CA THR A 229 -2.43 17.26 0.66
C THR A 229 -2.01 16.34 -0.47
N GLY A 230 -1.54 16.92 -1.57
CA GLY A 230 -0.98 16.25 -2.73
C GLY A 230 -0.91 17.17 -3.94
N TRP A 231 -0.35 16.64 -5.01
CA TRP A 231 -0.31 17.28 -6.33
C TRP A 231 -0.12 16.22 -7.41
N VAL A 232 -0.50 16.55 -8.63
CA VAL A 232 -0.13 15.78 -9.83
C VAL A 232 0.62 16.68 -10.79
N VAL A 233 1.58 16.13 -11.53
CA VAL A 233 2.23 16.80 -12.64
C VAL A 233 1.31 16.70 -13.86
N LEU A 234 0.76 17.82 -14.28
CA LEU A 234 -0.14 17.90 -15.43
C LEU A 234 0.61 17.69 -16.76
N ASP A 235 1.71 18.40 -16.90
CA ASP A 235 2.65 18.35 -18.03
C ASP A 235 3.88 19.18 -17.70
N GLN A 236 4.73 19.44 -18.73
CA GLN A 236 5.96 20.20 -18.59
C GLN A 236 6.03 21.38 -19.58
N THR A 237 6.66 22.46 -19.16
CA THR A 237 6.99 23.63 -20.00
C THR A 237 8.50 23.86 -19.95
N LYS A 238 9.13 24.17 -21.11
CA LYS A 238 10.54 24.55 -21.17
C LYS A 238 10.70 25.99 -20.72
N ASP A 239 11.65 26.25 -19.85
CA ASP A 239 12.09 27.62 -19.53
C ASP A 239 12.94 28.23 -20.67
N LYS A 240 13.36 29.48 -20.50
CA LYS A 240 14.21 30.19 -21.49
C LYS A 240 15.58 29.53 -21.71
N LYS A 241 16.01 28.67 -20.80
CA LYS A 241 17.28 27.93 -20.89
C LYS A 241 17.08 26.51 -21.43
N GLY A 242 15.84 26.14 -21.78
CA GLY A 242 15.49 24.81 -22.27
C GLY A 242 15.26 23.76 -21.15
N VAL A 243 15.33 24.16 -19.87
CA VAL A 243 15.07 23.25 -18.73
C VAL A 243 13.58 23.00 -18.61
N LEU A 244 13.21 21.73 -18.46
CA LEU A 244 11.82 21.33 -18.24
C LEU A 244 11.39 21.73 -16.83
N LYS A 245 10.22 22.36 -16.73
CA LYS A 245 9.54 22.74 -15.50
C LYS A 245 8.19 22.05 -15.45
N ASP A 246 7.91 21.36 -14.37
CA ASP A 246 6.65 20.68 -14.16
C ASP A 246 5.51 21.68 -13.95
N ASN A 247 4.37 21.41 -14.55
CA ASN A 247 3.14 22.14 -14.29
C ASN A 247 2.24 21.29 -13.37
N TYR A 248 1.63 21.91 -12.38
CA TYR A 248 0.99 21.18 -11.30
C TYR A 248 -0.52 21.41 -11.24
N VAL A 249 -1.21 20.38 -10.82
CA VAL A 249 -2.52 20.51 -10.19
C VAL A 249 -2.31 20.20 -8.71
N GLY A 250 -2.32 21.23 -7.88
CA GLY A 250 -2.09 21.10 -6.43
C GLY A 250 -3.42 21.01 -5.66
N PHE A 251 -3.45 20.18 -4.64
CA PHE A 251 -4.62 19.98 -3.77
C PHE A 251 -4.26 20.48 -2.38
N MET A 252 -5.15 21.29 -1.79
CA MET A 252 -4.92 21.89 -0.49
C MET A 252 -6.12 21.69 0.42
N LYS A 253 -5.84 21.56 1.69
CA LYS A 253 -6.85 21.47 2.75
C LYS A 253 -6.58 22.51 3.82
N ASN A 254 -7.65 23.08 4.38
CA ASN A 254 -7.52 23.85 5.61
C ASN A 254 -7.32 22.90 6.79
N LEU A 255 -6.39 23.21 7.68
CA LEU A 255 -6.07 22.38 8.85
C LEU A 255 -7.27 22.14 9.78
N SER A 256 -8.22 23.08 9.80
CA SER A 256 -9.46 22.96 10.58
C SER A 256 -10.55 22.10 9.92
N THR A 257 -10.35 21.63 8.68
CA THR A 257 -11.35 20.80 8.01
C THR A 257 -11.24 19.36 8.47
N GLU A 258 -12.28 18.85 9.09
CA GLU A 258 -12.42 17.46 9.53
C GLU A 258 -13.19 16.60 8.51
N GLY A 259 -13.29 15.30 8.79
CA GLY A 259 -14.09 14.36 8.03
C GLY A 259 -13.39 13.73 6.83
N PRO A 260 -14.16 13.10 5.92
CA PRO A 260 -13.64 12.24 4.86
C PRO A 260 -13.00 13.00 3.69
N ILE A 261 -13.05 14.32 3.69
CA ILE A 261 -12.55 15.18 2.62
C ILE A 261 -11.02 15.20 2.64
N ASP A 262 -10.39 15.01 1.47
CA ASP A 262 -8.94 15.05 1.32
C ASP A 262 -8.43 16.45 0.97
N PHE A 263 -9.19 17.21 0.18
CA PHE A 263 -8.86 18.60 -0.16
C PHE A 263 -10.13 19.45 -0.35
N THR A 264 -9.99 20.74 -0.03
CA THR A 264 -11.06 21.74 -0.17
C THR A 264 -10.76 22.78 -1.24
N ARG A 265 -9.51 22.84 -1.70
CA ARG A 265 -9.02 23.72 -2.75
C ARG A 265 -8.20 22.95 -3.76
N LEU A 266 -8.37 23.32 -5.02
CA LEU A 266 -7.55 22.89 -6.14
C LEU A 266 -6.93 24.13 -6.77
N TRP A 267 -5.63 24.04 -7.12
CA TRP A 267 -4.89 25.12 -7.77
C TRP A 267 -4.09 24.57 -8.95
N VAL A 268 -4.38 25.10 -10.14
CA VAL A 268 -3.62 24.76 -11.35
C VAL A 268 -2.50 25.79 -11.51
N LEU A 269 -1.26 25.32 -11.54
CA LEU A 269 -0.03 26.10 -11.55
C LEU A 269 0.76 25.76 -12.80
N ILE A 270 0.96 26.76 -13.65
CA ILE A 270 1.65 26.61 -14.94
C ILE A 270 2.89 27.50 -14.94
N TYR A 271 4.03 26.95 -15.31
CA TYR A 271 5.25 27.74 -15.46
C TYR A 271 5.14 28.66 -16.68
N SER A 272 5.41 29.96 -16.49
CA SER A 272 5.49 30.96 -17.56
C SER A 272 6.95 31.26 -17.89
N PRO A 273 7.46 30.83 -19.04
CA PRO A 273 8.83 31.11 -19.45
C PRO A 273 9.12 32.60 -19.52
N ASP A 274 8.14 33.41 -19.95
CA ASP A 274 8.31 34.86 -20.10
C ASP A 274 8.49 35.56 -18.74
N GLN A 275 7.74 35.14 -17.75
CA GLN A 275 7.81 35.70 -16.39
C GLN A 275 8.84 35.01 -15.50
N GLY A 276 9.37 33.83 -15.90
CA GLY A 276 10.31 33.05 -15.14
C GLY A 276 9.74 32.49 -13.80
N ARG A 277 8.41 32.37 -13.71
CA ARG A 277 7.71 31.94 -12.48
C ARG A 277 6.42 31.17 -12.79
N TYR A 278 5.88 30.54 -11.77
CA TYR A 278 4.54 29.93 -11.88
C TYR A 278 3.43 30.96 -11.87
N VAL A 279 2.45 30.76 -12.73
CA VAL A 279 1.22 31.56 -12.82
C VAL A 279 0.02 30.66 -12.55
N GLY A 280 -0.99 31.20 -11.89
CA GLY A 280 -2.22 30.45 -11.62
C GLY A 280 -3.07 30.34 -12.89
N GLY A 281 -3.39 29.09 -13.30
CA GLY A 281 -4.35 28.80 -14.35
C GLY A 281 -5.80 28.78 -13.86
N GLY A 282 -6.01 28.55 -12.56
CA GLY A 282 -7.33 28.52 -11.93
C GLY A 282 -7.25 28.07 -10.48
N ILE A 283 -8.11 28.65 -9.66
CA ILE A 283 -8.31 28.27 -8.26
C ILE A 283 -9.77 27.89 -8.07
N PHE A 284 -10.00 26.72 -7.48
CA PHE A 284 -11.34 26.21 -7.20
C PHE A 284 -11.44 25.93 -5.69
N ASP A 285 -12.31 26.65 -5.02
CA ASP A 285 -12.55 26.56 -3.59
C ASP A 285 -13.89 25.89 -3.26
N GLY A 286 -14.00 25.45 -2.01
CA GLY A 286 -15.23 24.85 -1.48
C GLY A 286 -15.50 23.47 -2.05
N LEU A 287 -14.45 22.76 -2.42
CA LEU A 287 -14.51 21.38 -2.92
C LEU A 287 -14.64 20.39 -1.75
N ARG A 288 -15.26 19.25 -2.01
CA ARG A 288 -15.28 18.08 -1.15
C ARG A 288 -14.46 16.97 -1.78
N GLY A 289 -13.23 17.30 -2.19
CA GLY A 289 -12.40 16.45 -3.02
C GLY A 289 -11.79 15.27 -2.25
N VAL A 290 -11.69 14.13 -2.94
CA VAL A 290 -10.99 12.92 -2.47
C VAL A 290 -10.03 12.40 -3.52
N LEU A 291 -8.94 11.75 -3.06
CA LEU A 291 -7.94 11.14 -3.93
C LEU A 291 -8.40 9.76 -4.42
N PRO A 292 -7.92 9.30 -5.58
CA PRO A 292 -6.92 9.96 -6.45
C PRO A 292 -7.53 10.95 -7.44
N VAL A 293 -6.66 11.87 -7.91
CA VAL A 293 -6.91 12.70 -9.10
C VAL A 293 -6.28 12.02 -10.29
N THR A 294 -6.98 11.97 -11.42
CA THR A 294 -6.49 11.34 -12.65
C THR A 294 -6.33 12.38 -13.76
N LEU A 295 -5.37 12.13 -14.67
CA LEU A 295 -5.17 12.96 -15.83
C LEU A 295 -6.03 12.44 -16.99
N SER A 296 -6.53 13.35 -17.80
CA SER A 296 -7.30 13.03 -18.99
C SER A 296 -6.77 13.78 -20.21
N THR A 297 -6.94 13.16 -21.37
CA THR A 297 -6.71 13.81 -22.66
C THR A 297 -7.93 13.54 -23.52
N ALA A 298 -8.87 14.48 -23.56
CA ALA A 298 -10.06 14.37 -24.38
C ALA A 298 -9.93 15.32 -25.58
N SER A 299 -10.18 14.81 -26.80
CA SER A 299 -10.15 15.61 -28.05
C SER A 299 -8.86 16.41 -28.26
N GLY A 300 -7.71 15.84 -27.86
CA GLY A 300 -6.40 16.49 -27.95
C GLY A 300 -6.16 17.58 -26.88
N ARG A 301 -7.08 17.79 -25.96
CA ARG A 301 -6.95 18.74 -24.86
C ARG A 301 -6.61 18.03 -23.55
N LYS A 302 -5.69 18.64 -22.82
CA LYS A 302 -5.29 18.14 -21.51
C LYS A 302 -6.34 18.51 -20.46
N GLY A 303 -6.54 17.61 -19.53
CA GLY A 303 -7.47 17.81 -18.44
C GLY A 303 -7.16 16.89 -17.26
N PHE A 304 -7.99 16.95 -16.27
CA PHE A 304 -7.92 16.07 -15.12
C PHE A 304 -9.33 15.83 -14.54
N THR A 305 -9.46 14.74 -13.85
CA THR A 305 -10.70 14.38 -13.15
C THR A 305 -10.40 14.27 -11.67
N ILE A 306 -11.19 14.96 -10.85
CA ILE A 306 -11.24 14.78 -9.40
C ILE A 306 -12.48 14.00 -9.03
N HIS A 307 -12.53 13.48 -7.81
CA HIS A 307 -13.74 12.94 -7.23
C HIS A 307 -14.20 13.87 -6.08
N GLU A 308 -15.45 14.26 -6.08
CA GLU A 308 -16.05 15.06 -5.01
C GLU A 308 -17.10 14.23 -4.28
N LEU A 309 -17.13 14.30 -2.96
CA LEU A 309 -18.16 13.63 -2.16
C LEU A 309 -19.50 14.35 -2.29
N ASP A 310 -20.53 13.61 -2.66
CA ASP A 310 -21.92 14.07 -2.64
C ASP A 310 -22.50 14.18 -1.21
N GLU A 311 -23.79 14.39 -1.07
CA GLU A 311 -24.48 14.46 0.23
C GLU A 311 -24.46 13.12 1.00
N ASN A 312 -24.32 12.00 0.29
CA ASN A 312 -24.24 10.64 0.85
C ASN A 312 -22.79 10.16 1.04
N GLU A 313 -21.83 11.07 0.94
CA GLU A 313 -20.39 10.77 0.99
C GLU A 313 -19.91 9.80 -0.12
N GLN A 314 -20.63 9.75 -1.25
CA GLN A 314 -20.22 8.96 -2.40
C GLN A 314 -19.36 9.80 -3.35
N PRO A 315 -18.25 9.25 -3.87
CA PRO A 315 -17.37 9.96 -4.80
C PRO A 315 -18.05 10.10 -6.18
N VAL A 316 -18.23 11.32 -6.64
CA VAL A 316 -18.76 11.67 -7.96
C VAL A 316 -17.65 12.33 -8.78
N PRO A 317 -17.40 11.92 -10.03
CA PRO A 317 -16.36 12.52 -10.86
C PRO A 317 -16.70 13.94 -11.26
N ALA A 318 -15.70 14.82 -11.22
CA ALA A 318 -15.75 16.18 -11.72
C ALA A 318 -14.59 16.41 -12.68
N GLU A 319 -14.90 16.70 -13.94
CA GLU A 319 -13.95 16.84 -15.03
C GLU A 319 -13.57 18.30 -15.26
N TYR A 320 -12.28 18.50 -15.54
CA TYR A 320 -11.71 19.81 -15.83
C TYR A 320 -10.89 19.75 -17.11
N GLU A 321 -11.03 20.79 -17.94
CA GLU A 321 -10.23 21.02 -19.13
C GLU A 321 -9.21 22.13 -18.87
N VAL A 322 -8.00 21.96 -19.32
CA VAL A 322 -6.93 22.98 -19.28
C VAL A 322 -6.63 23.42 -20.70
N ARG A 323 -6.91 24.70 -20.99
CA ARG A 323 -6.64 25.34 -22.28
C ARG A 323 -5.56 26.40 -22.11
N ARG A 324 -4.64 26.45 -23.03
CA ARG A 324 -3.61 27.50 -23.13
C ARG A 324 -3.87 28.34 -24.38
N ASP A 325 -3.78 29.64 -24.21
CA ASP A 325 -3.86 30.63 -25.30
C ASP A 325 -2.73 31.65 -25.11
N GLY A 326 -1.63 31.42 -25.79
CA GLY A 326 -0.37 32.15 -25.55
C GLY A 326 0.08 31.96 -24.11
N ASN A 327 0.25 33.06 -23.38
CA ASN A 327 0.66 33.07 -21.96
C ASN A 327 -0.50 32.94 -20.97
N ARG A 328 -1.73 32.79 -21.46
CA ARG A 328 -2.90 32.65 -20.61
C ARG A 328 -3.29 31.19 -20.47
N VAL A 329 -3.65 30.81 -19.27
CA VAL A 329 -4.16 29.47 -18.94
C VAL A 329 -5.59 29.59 -18.44
N PHE A 330 -6.46 28.81 -19.05
CA PHE A 330 -7.87 28.74 -18.69
C PHE A 330 -8.14 27.32 -18.21
N VAL A 331 -8.77 27.21 -17.05
CA VAL A 331 -9.23 25.94 -16.51
C VAL A 331 -10.73 26.00 -16.39
N ASN A 332 -11.42 25.13 -17.10
CA ASN A 332 -12.87 25.08 -17.12
C ASN A 332 -13.34 23.78 -16.51
N ARG A 333 -14.24 23.86 -15.55
CA ARG A 333 -14.99 22.70 -15.07
C ARG A 333 -16.04 22.31 -16.11
N LEU A 334 -16.00 21.08 -16.58
CA LEU A 334 -16.91 20.55 -17.59
C LEU A 334 -18.20 19.98 -16.99
N THR A 335 -18.12 19.44 -15.78
CA THR A 335 -19.28 18.89 -15.07
C THR A 335 -19.94 19.94 -14.18
N PRO A 336 -21.27 19.90 -13.98
CA PRO A 336 -21.96 20.80 -13.06
C PRO A 336 -21.38 20.73 -11.63
N LYS A 337 -21.40 21.85 -10.92
CA LYS A 337 -21.00 21.87 -9.50
C LYS A 337 -22.06 21.14 -8.67
N LEU A 338 -21.62 20.25 -7.77
CA LEU A 338 -22.53 19.58 -6.83
C LEU A 338 -23.20 20.65 -5.94
N GLN A 339 -24.52 20.65 -5.90
CA GLN A 339 -25.28 21.49 -4.96
C GLN A 339 -25.40 20.74 -3.64
N VAL A 340 -24.58 21.10 -2.68
CA VAL A 340 -24.72 20.60 -1.30
C VAL A 340 -25.71 21.51 -0.57
N LYS A 341 -26.87 21.00 -0.19
CA LYS A 341 -27.81 21.72 0.67
C LYS A 341 -27.08 22.05 1.98
N LYS A 342 -26.94 23.33 2.28
CA LYS A 342 -26.47 23.76 3.62
C LYS A 342 -27.49 23.21 4.63
N SER A 343 -27.07 22.25 5.44
CA SER A 343 -27.86 21.85 6.60
C SER A 343 -28.11 23.10 7.44
N ALA A 344 -29.36 23.47 7.60
CA ALA A 344 -29.73 24.59 8.44
C ALA A 344 -29.23 24.31 9.86
N SER A 345 -28.21 25.03 10.30
CA SER A 345 -27.80 25.01 11.69
C SER A 345 -28.99 25.45 12.53
N LYS A 346 -29.58 24.54 13.30
CA LYS A 346 -30.56 24.89 14.32
C LYS A 346 -29.88 25.82 15.31
N SER A 347 -30.10 27.14 15.14
CA SER A 347 -29.74 28.10 16.17
C SER A 347 -30.61 27.79 17.39
N HIS A 348 -29.98 27.25 18.44
CA HIS A 348 -30.59 27.20 19.75
C HIS A 348 -30.73 28.64 20.25
N GLY A 349 -31.87 29.22 19.96
CA GLY A 349 -32.32 30.49 20.53
C GLY A 349 -32.44 30.32 22.04
N GLY A 350 -31.43 30.74 22.77
CA GLY A 350 -31.49 30.84 24.22
C GLY A 350 -32.59 31.83 24.64
N LYS A 351 -33.73 31.34 25.12
CA LYS A 351 -34.70 32.14 25.84
C LYS A 351 -34.07 32.72 27.11
N ARG A 352 -33.67 33.97 27.08
CA ARG A 352 -33.46 34.75 28.31
C ARG A 352 -34.78 34.86 29.06
N ARG A 353 -34.92 34.21 30.19
CA ARG A 353 -35.94 34.53 31.18
C ARG A 353 -35.52 35.81 31.94
N LYS A 354 -36.46 36.76 31.95
CA LYS A 354 -36.44 37.92 32.85
C LYS A 354 -36.72 37.47 34.28
#